data_8d2cc6297e181e291ba4a8a754e95143
#
_entry.id   8d2cc6297e181e291ba4a8a754e95143
#
_cell.length_a   1.000
_cell.length_b   1.000
_cell.length_c   1.000
_cell.angle_alpha   90.00
_cell.angle_beta   90.00
_cell.angle_gamma   90.00
#
_symmetry.space_group_name_H-M   'P 1'
#
loop_
_entity.id
_entity.type
_entity.pdbx_description
1 polymer ?
#
loop_
_entity_poly.entity_id
_entity_poly.type
_entity_poly.pdbx_seq_one_letter_code
_entity_poly.pdbx_strand_id
1 'polypeptide(L)'
;LGAAVAISLVKIFNSTDNIQDIGQYINSGRALGIISGILLSVVIAFSVGAFVQFFTRMLFTFQFEKRIPYLGAIWGSISVTAMVYFLIVKGAKGASFLGPETLIWLESNTFRLLLYCFSGFAILFQLLIMVFQTNILRIIVLIGTFSLAMAFAGNDLVNFIGVPLAGLESYRHLMADPGLHPDTYTMESLLQPVQTPTVFLL
;
A
#
# COMPACT_ATOMS: atom_id res chain seq x y z
N LEU A 1 11.60 -14.06 -0.14
CA LEU A 1 11.85 -15.49 0.15
C LEU A 1 12.71 -16.13 -0.92
N GLY A 2 12.40 -16.04 -2.21
CA GLY A 2 13.20 -16.66 -3.28
C GLY A 2 14.65 -16.19 -3.32
N ALA A 3 14.91 -14.91 -3.19
CA ALA A 3 16.26 -14.36 -3.11
C ALA A 3 17.03 -14.88 -1.89
N ALA A 4 16.39 -14.98 -0.73
CA ALA A 4 17.01 -15.53 0.47
C ALA A 4 17.41 -17.00 0.28
N VAL A 5 16.56 -17.81 -0.35
CA VAL A 5 16.86 -19.21 -0.69
C VAL A 5 18.04 -19.28 -1.67
N ALA A 6 18.03 -18.46 -2.73
CA ALA A 6 19.11 -18.44 -3.72
C ALA A 6 20.46 -18.07 -3.10
N ILE A 7 20.50 -17.03 -2.26
CA ILE A 7 21.73 -16.62 -1.56
C ILE A 7 22.21 -17.71 -0.59
N SER A 8 21.28 -18.34 0.15
CA SER A 8 21.63 -19.45 1.04
C SER A 8 22.22 -20.63 0.29
N LEU A 9 21.66 -20.98 -0.86
CA LEU A 9 22.21 -22.04 -1.72
C LEU A 9 23.60 -21.67 -2.24
N VAL A 10 23.80 -20.45 -2.73
CA VAL A 10 25.13 -20.00 -3.20
C VAL A 10 26.15 -20.03 -2.07
N LYS A 11 25.78 -19.63 -0.84
CA LYS A 11 26.69 -19.73 0.32
C LYS A 11 27.04 -21.18 0.65
N ILE A 12 26.07 -22.07 0.67
CA ILE A 12 26.29 -23.50 0.94
C ILE A 12 27.16 -24.13 -0.13
N PHE A 13 26.97 -23.82 -1.40
CA PHE A 13 27.81 -24.34 -2.50
C PHE A 13 29.24 -23.82 -2.45
N ASN A 14 29.48 -22.63 -1.90
CA ASN A 14 30.81 -22.03 -1.74
C ASN A 14 31.47 -22.37 -0.39
N SER A 15 30.73 -22.92 0.55
CA SER A 15 31.22 -23.42 1.84
C SER A 15 31.25 -24.95 1.84
N THR A 16 31.89 -25.54 2.84
CA THR A 16 31.88 -26.98 3.05
C THR A 16 30.62 -27.49 3.75
N ASP A 17 29.59 -26.64 3.89
CA ASP A 17 28.38 -26.94 4.60
C ASP A 17 27.42 -27.81 3.78
N ASN A 18 26.62 -28.64 4.46
CA ASN A 18 25.66 -29.50 3.82
C ASN A 18 24.35 -28.76 3.50
N ILE A 19 23.67 -29.19 2.43
CA ILE A 19 22.33 -28.64 2.04
C ILE A 19 21.32 -28.75 3.19
N GLN A 20 21.51 -29.66 4.14
CA GLN A 20 20.67 -29.79 5.34
C GLN A 20 20.75 -28.58 6.28
N ASP A 21 21.82 -27.79 6.20
CA ASP A 21 22.02 -26.61 7.04
C ASP A 21 21.33 -25.33 6.49
N ILE A 22 20.60 -25.43 5.38
CA ILE A 22 19.86 -24.31 4.78
C ILE A 22 18.94 -23.61 5.77
N GLY A 23 18.42 -24.34 6.75
CA GLY A 23 17.58 -23.81 7.83
C GLY A 23 18.27 -22.80 8.75
N GLN A 24 19.61 -22.85 8.83
CA GLN A 24 20.41 -21.90 9.64
C GLN A 24 20.56 -20.55 8.93
N TYR A 25 20.54 -20.56 7.61
CA TYR A 25 20.66 -19.35 6.78
C TYR A 25 19.32 -18.67 6.50
N ILE A 26 18.20 -19.37 6.69
CA ILE A 26 16.86 -18.84 6.48
C ILE A 26 16.13 -18.68 7.80
N ASN A 27 15.71 -17.46 8.12
CA ASN A 27 14.83 -17.21 9.27
C ASN A 27 13.43 -17.79 9.00
N SER A 28 13.25 -19.08 9.27
CA SER A 28 12.00 -19.81 9.03
C SER A 28 10.81 -19.24 9.81
N GLY A 29 11.04 -18.76 11.03
CA GLY A 29 9.98 -18.12 11.84
C GLY A 29 9.44 -16.85 11.17
N ARG A 30 10.32 -16.03 10.61
CA ARG A 30 9.92 -14.82 9.88
C ARG A 30 9.24 -15.14 8.55
N ALA A 31 9.71 -16.18 7.85
CA ALA A 31 9.08 -16.65 6.62
C ALA A 31 7.65 -17.17 6.87
N LEU A 32 7.45 -17.98 7.91
CA LEU A 32 6.11 -18.45 8.33
C LEU A 32 5.21 -17.29 8.76
N GLY A 33 5.74 -16.30 9.48
CA GLY A 33 5.01 -15.09 9.86
C GLY A 33 4.50 -14.31 8.65
N ILE A 34 5.31 -14.17 7.60
CA ILE A 34 4.91 -13.51 6.35
C ILE A 34 3.82 -14.32 5.63
N ILE A 35 4.01 -15.62 5.46
CA ILE A 35 3.04 -16.50 4.78
C ILE A 35 1.70 -16.50 5.52
N SER A 36 1.72 -16.68 6.84
CA SER A 36 0.50 -16.66 7.65
C SER A 36 -0.19 -15.30 7.63
N GLY A 37 0.57 -14.19 7.62
CA GLY A 37 0.05 -12.84 7.48
C GLY A 37 -0.66 -12.63 6.13
N ILE A 38 -0.10 -13.14 5.03
CA ILE A 38 -0.72 -13.08 3.71
C ILE A 38 -2.05 -13.88 3.70
N LEU A 39 -2.03 -15.12 4.17
CA LEU A 39 -3.25 -15.95 4.22
C LEU A 39 -4.33 -15.32 5.09
N LEU A 40 -3.96 -14.82 6.26
CA LEU A 40 -4.89 -14.14 7.17
C LEU A 40 -5.47 -12.86 6.53
N SER A 41 -4.65 -12.09 5.81
CA SER A 41 -5.11 -10.87 5.13
C SER A 41 -6.18 -11.17 4.07
N VAL A 42 -6.04 -12.27 3.33
CA VAL A 42 -7.05 -12.72 2.34
C VAL A 42 -8.37 -13.05 3.03
N VAL A 43 -8.34 -13.81 4.14
CA VAL A 43 -9.55 -14.17 4.89
C VAL A 43 -10.24 -12.92 5.45
N ILE A 44 -9.48 -11.99 6.01
CA ILE A 44 -10.02 -10.73 6.54
C ILE A 44 -10.62 -9.88 5.42
N ALA A 45 -9.90 -9.71 4.30
CA ALA A 45 -10.37 -8.91 3.18
C ALA A 45 -11.66 -9.48 2.57
N PHE A 46 -11.73 -10.80 2.40
CA PHE A 46 -12.94 -11.48 1.93
C PHE A 46 -14.12 -11.29 2.88
N SER A 47 -13.90 -11.49 4.18
CA SER A 47 -14.95 -11.38 5.19
C SER A 47 -15.49 -9.95 5.30
N VAL A 48 -14.61 -8.95 5.35
CA VAL A 48 -14.99 -7.54 5.37
C VAL A 48 -15.69 -7.14 4.08
N GLY A 49 -15.17 -7.56 2.92
CA GLY A 49 -15.78 -7.29 1.62
C GLY A 49 -17.19 -7.88 1.51
N ALA A 50 -17.39 -9.12 1.95
CA ALA A 50 -18.70 -9.78 1.98
C ALA A 50 -19.68 -9.03 2.91
N PHE A 51 -19.20 -8.59 4.07
CA PHE A 51 -19.99 -7.80 5.02
C PHE A 51 -20.42 -6.45 4.43
N VAL A 52 -19.50 -5.69 3.85
CA VAL A 52 -19.80 -4.42 3.20
C VAL A 52 -20.78 -4.62 2.03
N GLN A 53 -20.59 -5.68 1.23
CA GLN A 53 -21.50 -5.99 0.13
C GLN A 53 -22.90 -6.36 0.63
N PHE A 54 -23.02 -7.10 1.73
CA PHE A 54 -24.29 -7.42 2.35
C PHE A 54 -25.02 -6.14 2.78
N PHE A 55 -24.33 -5.23 3.47
CA PHE A 55 -24.91 -3.93 3.88
C PHE A 55 -25.31 -3.08 2.68
N THR A 56 -24.49 -3.00 1.66
CA THR A 56 -24.79 -2.26 0.44
C THR A 56 -26.05 -2.79 -0.23
N ARG A 57 -26.19 -4.11 -0.33
CA ARG A 57 -27.40 -4.75 -0.87
C ARG A 57 -28.63 -4.48 -0.01
N MET A 58 -28.51 -4.51 1.31
CA MET A 58 -29.59 -4.23 2.23
C MET A 58 -30.07 -2.78 2.09
N LEU A 59 -29.15 -1.81 1.94
CA LEU A 59 -29.50 -0.39 1.77
C LEU A 59 -30.16 -0.10 0.41
N PHE A 60 -29.62 -0.67 -0.65
CA PHE A 60 -30.04 -0.35 -2.01
C PHE A 60 -30.98 -1.39 -2.65
N THR A 61 -31.40 -2.44 -2.02
CA THR A 61 -32.38 -3.45 -2.44
C THR A 61 -32.86 -3.36 -3.91
N PHE A 62 -33.86 -4.10 -4.34
CA PHE A 62 -34.36 -4.16 -5.73
C PHE A 62 -34.88 -2.83 -6.31
N GLN A 63 -35.09 -1.78 -5.51
CA GLN A 63 -35.54 -0.44 -5.95
C GLN A 63 -34.44 0.61 -5.77
N PHE A 64 -33.22 0.28 -6.21
CA PHE A 64 -32.06 1.17 -6.03
C PHE A 64 -32.27 2.56 -6.65
N GLU A 65 -32.96 2.69 -7.80
CA GLU A 65 -33.23 3.97 -8.46
C GLU A 65 -34.01 4.95 -7.58
N LYS A 66 -34.95 4.46 -6.78
CA LYS A 66 -35.72 5.29 -5.86
C LYS A 66 -34.94 5.69 -4.61
N ARG A 67 -33.93 4.91 -4.22
CA ARG A 67 -33.14 5.16 -3.00
C ARG A 67 -31.88 5.96 -3.26
N ILE A 68 -31.33 5.94 -4.47
CA ILE A 68 -30.14 6.72 -4.83
C ILE A 68 -30.27 8.20 -4.50
N PRO A 69 -31.38 8.92 -4.78
CA PRO A 69 -31.50 10.33 -4.49
C PRO A 69 -31.37 10.69 -3.00
N TYR A 70 -31.71 9.76 -2.11
CA TYR A 70 -31.69 9.99 -0.66
C TYR A 70 -30.46 9.41 0.02
N LEU A 71 -30.06 8.21 -0.33
CA LEU A 71 -28.96 7.48 0.32
C LEU A 71 -27.66 7.51 -0.47
N GLY A 72 -27.71 7.79 -1.77
CA GLY A 72 -26.55 7.72 -2.66
C GLY A 72 -25.46 8.71 -2.28
N ALA A 73 -25.81 9.95 -1.93
CA ALA A 73 -24.85 10.96 -1.53
C ALA A 73 -24.13 10.58 -0.22
N ILE A 74 -24.88 10.09 0.78
CA ILE A 74 -24.33 9.67 2.08
C ILE A 74 -23.43 8.45 1.90
N TRP A 75 -23.92 7.42 1.22
CA TRP A 75 -23.15 6.20 0.97
C TRP A 75 -21.90 6.45 0.12
N GLY A 76 -22.06 7.29 -0.90
CA GLY A 76 -20.96 7.71 -1.76
C GLY A 76 -19.89 8.47 -1.00
N SER A 77 -20.29 9.43 -0.16
CA SER A 77 -19.33 10.20 0.63
C SER A 77 -18.60 9.34 1.67
N ILE A 78 -19.27 8.39 2.32
CA ILE A 78 -18.60 7.42 3.21
C ILE A 78 -17.56 6.61 2.43
N SER A 79 -17.98 6.04 1.28
CA SER A 79 -17.10 5.20 0.47
C SER A 79 -15.88 5.95 -0.04
N VAL A 80 -16.08 7.14 -0.63
CA VAL A 80 -14.98 7.94 -1.18
C VAL A 80 -14.09 8.51 -0.07
N THR A 81 -14.65 8.91 1.06
CA THR A 81 -13.86 9.37 2.21
C THR A 81 -12.95 8.25 2.74
N ALA A 82 -13.45 7.02 2.82
CA ALA A 82 -12.63 5.87 3.22
C ALA A 82 -11.49 5.60 2.23
N MET A 83 -11.74 5.71 0.91
CA MET A 83 -10.72 5.57 -0.13
C MET A 83 -9.67 6.69 -0.06
N VAL A 84 -10.11 7.94 0.09
CA VAL A 84 -9.21 9.11 0.23
C VAL A 84 -8.36 8.99 1.49
N TYR A 85 -8.95 8.55 2.60
CA TYR A 85 -8.20 8.28 3.82
C TYR A 85 -7.09 7.25 3.58
N PHE A 86 -7.42 6.15 2.92
CA PHE A 86 -6.43 5.13 2.59
C PHE A 86 -5.31 5.68 1.70
N LEU A 87 -5.65 6.43 0.65
CA LEU A 87 -4.67 7.04 -0.27
C LEU A 87 -3.77 8.04 0.43
N ILE A 88 -4.33 8.92 1.26
CA ILE A 88 -3.56 9.97 1.95
C ILE A 88 -2.73 9.35 3.08
N VAL A 89 -3.34 8.59 3.99
CA VAL A 89 -2.65 8.10 5.19
C VAL A 89 -1.66 6.98 4.89
N LYS A 90 -1.96 6.11 3.92
CA LYS A 90 -1.08 5.00 3.54
C LYS A 90 -0.18 5.34 2.36
N GLY A 91 -0.69 6.02 1.35
CA GLY A 91 0.10 6.41 0.17
C GLY A 91 1.02 7.59 0.42
N ALA A 92 0.63 8.52 1.29
CA ALA A 92 1.41 9.73 1.57
C ALA A 92 2.69 9.48 2.38
N LYS A 93 2.74 8.42 3.19
CA LYS A 93 3.93 8.10 4.01
C LYS A 93 5.21 7.80 3.21
N GLY A 94 5.09 7.49 1.93
CA GLY A 94 6.23 7.26 1.04
C GLY A 94 6.43 8.33 -0.02
N ALA A 95 5.60 9.37 -0.04
CA ALA A 95 5.62 10.37 -1.09
C ALA A 95 6.63 11.49 -0.77
N SER A 96 7.61 11.66 -1.64
CA SER A 96 8.67 12.66 -1.49
C SER A 96 8.19 14.12 -1.60
N PHE A 97 6.93 14.34 -2.06
CA PHE A 97 6.34 15.68 -2.17
C PHE A 97 5.68 16.18 -0.87
N LEU A 98 5.55 15.31 0.15
CA LEU A 98 5.00 15.68 1.45
C LEU A 98 6.13 15.84 2.46
N GLY A 99 6.27 17.06 2.98
CA GLY A 99 7.22 17.35 4.06
C GLY A 99 6.82 16.65 5.37
N PRO A 100 7.81 16.39 6.24
CA PRO A 100 7.57 15.70 7.53
C PRO A 100 6.56 16.45 8.41
N GLU A 101 6.53 17.76 8.35
CA GLU A 101 5.55 18.60 9.10
C GLU A 101 4.11 18.35 8.63
N THR A 102 3.92 18.19 7.31
CA THR A 102 2.61 17.90 6.73
C THR A 102 2.10 16.52 7.15
N LEU A 103 3.01 15.54 7.22
CA LEU A 103 2.67 14.18 7.68
C LEU A 103 2.25 14.16 9.15
N ILE A 104 2.98 14.87 10.01
CA ILE A 104 2.64 15.00 11.44
C ILE A 104 1.29 15.70 11.60
N TRP A 105 1.04 16.75 10.83
CA TRP A 105 -0.24 17.46 10.85
C TRP A 105 -1.39 16.57 10.38
N LEU A 106 -1.20 15.78 9.31
CA LEU A 106 -2.19 14.82 8.80
C LEU A 106 -2.53 13.76 9.85
N GLU A 107 -1.53 13.22 10.54
CA GLU A 107 -1.74 12.22 11.58
C GLU A 107 -2.49 12.78 12.79
N SER A 108 -2.13 13.99 13.22
CA SER A 108 -2.76 14.64 14.37
C SER A 108 -4.18 15.14 14.09
N ASN A 109 -4.51 15.49 12.84
CA ASN A 109 -5.80 16.02 12.44
C ASN A 109 -6.64 15.07 11.57
N THR A 110 -6.32 13.78 11.56
CA THR A 110 -7.00 12.77 10.72
C THR A 110 -8.53 12.83 10.85
N PHE A 111 -9.07 12.94 12.05
CA PHE A 111 -10.52 12.99 12.26
C PHE A 111 -11.17 14.22 11.63
N ARG A 112 -10.54 15.40 11.78
CA ARG A 112 -11.03 16.64 11.17
C ARG A 112 -10.99 16.55 9.63
N LEU A 113 -9.90 16.00 9.09
CA LEU A 113 -9.74 15.78 7.67
C LEU A 113 -10.85 14.87 7.12
N LEU A 114 -11.12 13.76 7.81
CA LEU A 114 -12.21 12.84 7.42
C LEU A 114 -13.57 13.53 7.43
N LEU A 115 -13.83 14.36 8.42
CA LEU A 115 -15.11 15.07 8.54
C LEU A 115 -15.25 16.12 7.43
N TYR A 116 -14.20 16.84 7.08
CA TYR A 116 -14.23 17.79 5.95
C TYR A 116 -14.37 17.06 4.60
N CYS A 117 -13.65 15.97 4.39
CA CYS A 117 -13.81 15.15 3.18
C CYS A 117 -15.22 14.59 3.06
N PHE A 118 -15.74 14.02 4.15
CA PHE A 118 -17.10 13.48 4.17
C PHE A 118 -18.14 14.55 3.83
N SER A 119 -18.10 15.71 4.50
CA SER A 119 -19.05 16.80 4.24
C SER A 119 -18.91 17.37 2.83
N GLY A 120 -17.68 17.56 2.36
CA GLY A 120 -17.43 18.05 1.00
C GLY A 120 -17.95 17.07 -0.06
N PHE A 121 -17.68 15.77 0.07
CA PHE A 121 -18.20 14.77 -0.86
C PHE A 121 -19.71 14.59 -0.73
N ALA A 122 -20.30 14.72 0.46
CA ALA A 122 -21.74 14.64 0.63
C ALA A 122 -22.45 15.76 -0.12
N ILE A 123 -21.96 16.99 0.00
CA ILE A 123 -22.50 18.17 -0.73
C ILE A 123 -22.30 17.97 -2.24
N LEU A 124 -21.09 17.59 -2.67
CA LEU A 124 -20.75 17.38 -4.08
C LEU A 124 -21.66 16.32 -4.71
N PHE A 125 -21.81 15.17 -4.07
CA PHE A 125 -22.63 14.08 -4.60
C PHE A 125 -24.11 14.41 -4.59
N GLN A 126 -24.59 15.14 -3.58
CA GLN A 126 -25.97 15.60 -3.56
C GLN A 126 -26.23 16.58 -4.72
N LEU A 127 -25.32 17.50 -5.01
CA LEU A 127 -25.43 18.40 -6.16
C LEU A 127 -25.40 17.62 -7.49
N LEU A 128 -24.51 16.63 -7.64
CA LEU A 128 -24.43 15.79 -8.83
C LEU A 128 -25.72 14.99 -9.08
N ILE A 129 -26.33 14.49 -8.01
CA ILE A 129 -27.63 13.80 -8.11
C ILE A 129 -28.74 14.77 -8.53
N MET A 130 -28.82 15.94 -7.92
CA MET A 130 -29.91 16.90 -8.14
C MET A 130 -29.81 17.57 -9.52
N VAL A 131 -28.61 17.99 -9.92
CA VAL A 131 -28.41 18.77 -11.15
C VAL A 131 -28.23 17.87 -12.37
N PHE A 132 -27.41 16.83 -12.26
CA PHE A 132 -27.01 16.00 -13.40
C PHE A 132 -27.69 14.62 -13.43
N GLN A 133 -28.49 14.28 -12.43
CA GLN A 133 -29.14 12.96 -12.28
C GLN A 133 -28.16 11.80 -12.45
N THR A 134 -26.92 12.01 -12.01
CA THR A 134 -25.81 11.07 -12.22
C THR A 134 -25.92 9.88 -11.27
N ASN A 135 -25.60 8.70 -11.80
CA ASN A 135 -25.52 7.49 -10.99
C ASN A 135 -24.25 7.49 -10.13
N ILE A 136 -24.40 7.86 -8.86
CA ILE A 136 -23.28 7.95 -7.90
C ILE A 136 -22.57 6.62 -7.70
N LEU A 137 -23.26 5.48 -7.81
CA LEU A 137 -22.64 4.16 -7.68
C LEU A 137 -21.59 3.94 -8.77
N ARG A 138 -21.81 4.43 -10.00
CA ARG A 138 -20.82 4.39 -11.07
C ARG A 138 -19.57 5.20 -10.73
N ILE A 139 -19.76 6.39 -10.16
CA ILE A 139 -18.64 7.26 -9.74
C ILE A 139 -17.82 6.57 -8.63
N ILE A 140 -18.50 5.98 -7.64
CA ILE A 140 -17.82 5.25 -6.55
C ILE A 140 -16.97 4.11 -7.12
N VAL A 141 -17.50 3.33 -8.07
CA VAL A 141 -16.77 2.24 -8.71
C VAL A 141 -15.54 2.76 -9.47
N LEU A 142 -15.66 3.86 -10.21
CA LEU A 142 -14.54 4.46 -10.93
C LEU A 142 -13.45 4.95 -9.97
N ILE A 143 -13.82 5.66 -8.92
CA ILE A 143 -12.87 6.11 -7.88
C ILE A 143 -12.24 4.91 -7.17
N GLY A 144 -13.02 3.87 -6.87
CA GLY A 144 -12.52 2.64 -6.27
C GLY A 144 -11.52 1.91 -7.15
N THR A 145 -11.79 1.81 -8.45
CA THR A 145 -10.87 1.22 -9.43
C THR A 145 -9.57 2.02 -9.52
N PHE A 146 -9.67 3.35 -9.58
CA PHE A 146 -8.50 4.23 -9.55
C PHE A 146 -7.68 4.06 -8.27
N SER A 147 -8.34 4.05 -7.11
CA SER A 147 -7.67 3.87 -5.82
C SER A 147 -6.96 2.52 -5.72
N LEU A 148 -7.59 1.47 -6.23
CA LEU A 148 -7.00 0.14 -6.29
C LEU A 148 -5.78 0.09 -7.22
N ALA A 149 -5.90 0.66 -8.42
CA ALA A 149 -4.79 0.75 -9.37
C ALA A 149 -3.59 1.51 -8.77
N MET A 150 -3.86 2.63 -8.08
CA MET A 150 -2.83 3.43 -7.42
C MET A 150 -2.15 2.67 -6.26
N ALA A 151 -2.92 1.89 -5.49
CA ALA A 151 -2.38 1.06 -4.42
C ALA A 151 -1.47 -0.05 -4.96
N PHE A 152 -1.85 -0.69 -6.06
CA PHE A 152 -1.02 -1.69 -6.74
C PHE A 152 0.24 -1.05 -7.33
N ALA A 153 0.11 0.07 -8.05
CA ALA A 153 1.26 0.77 -8.63
C ALA A 153 2.30 1.16 -7.56
N GLY A 154 1.86 1.66 -6.40
CA GLY A 154 2.74 1.99 -5.29
C GLY A 154 3.48 0.77 -4.72
N ASN A 155 2.80 -0.36 -4.59
CA ASN A 155 3.40 -1.60 -4.13
C ASN A 155 4.40 -2.18 -5.15
N ASP A 156 4.05 -2.17 -6.43
CA ASP A 156 4.90 -2.67 -7.51
C ASP A 156 6.14 -1.82 -7.69
N LEU A 157 6.02 -0.50 -7.56
CA LEU A 157 7.17 0.41 -7.63
C LEU A 157 8.23 0.09 -6.56
N VAL A 158 7.81 -0.20 -5.33
CA VAL A 158 8.73 -0.60 -4.25
C VAL A 158 9.44 -1.92 -4.59
N ASN A 159 8.72 -2.90 -5.12
CA ASN A 159 9.27 -4.22 -5.39
C ASN A 159 10.16 -4.26 -6.64
N PHE A 160 9.77 -3.55 -7.71
CA PHE A 160 10.48 -3.61 -9.00
C PHE A 160 11.59 -2.57 -9.13
N ILE A 161 11.47 -1.43 -8.50
CA ILE A 161 12.45 -0.34 -8.58
C ILE A 161 13.19 -0.16 -7.26
N GLY A 162 12.48 -0.10 -6.14
CA GLY A 162 13.05 0.20 -4.83
C GLY A 162 14.07 -0.84 -4.37
N VAL A 163 13.76 -2.12 -4.48
CA VAL A 163 14.66 -3.20 -4.04
C VAL A 163 15.94 -3.29 -4.89
N PRO A 164 15.89 -3.27 -6.23
CA PRO A 164 17.11 -3.20 -7.05
C PRO A 164 17.97 -1.97 -6.79
N LEU A 165 17.35 -0.79 -6.62
CA LEU A 165 18.07 0.44 -6.32
C LEU A 165 18.72 0.42 -4.95
N ALA A 166 18.02 -0.10 -3.94
CA ALA A 166 18.61 -0.30 -2.61
C ALA A 166 19.83 -1.24 -2.66
N GLY A 167 19.75 -2.31 -3.45
CA GLY A 167 20.88 -3.20 -3.69
C GLY A 167 22.05 -2.51 -4.37
N LEU A 168 21.78 -1.70 -5.39
CA LEU A 168 22.81 -0.93 -6.10
C LEU A 168 23.49 0.10 -5.18
N GLU A 169 22.71 0.79 -4.35
CA GLU A 169 23.24 1.77 -3.42
C GLU A 169 24.09 1.13 -2.33
N SER A 170 23.64 0.00 -1.78
CA SER A 170 24.44 -0.79 -0.84
C SER A 170 25.76 -1.23 -1.45
N TYR A 171 25.75 -1.68 -2.71
CA TYR A 171 26.96 -2.05 -3.44
C TYR A 171 27.91 -0.87 -3.64
N ARG A 172 27.38 0.30 -4.01
CA ARG A 172 28.17 1.52 -4.19
C ARG A 172 28.83 1.96 -2.88
N HIS A 173 28.10 1.92 -1.77
CA HIS A 173 28.66 2.22 -0.46
C HIS A 173 29.78 1.25 -0.06
N LEU A 174 29.57 -0.05 -0.29
CA LEU A 174 30.58 -1.07 -0.01
C LEU A 174 31.87 -0.85 -0.84
N MET A 175 31.71 -0.44 -2.11
CA MET A 175 32.86 -0.20 -2.99
C MET A 175 33.55 1.15 -2.73
N ALA A 176 32.87 2.10 -2.12
CA ALA A 176 33.42 3.42 -1.80
C ALA A 176 34.36 3.39 -0.58
N ASP A 177 34.20 2.42 0.31
CA ASP A 177 35.00 2.29 1.52
C ASP A 177 35.80 0.95 1.49
N PRO A 178 37.10 1.00 1.19
CA PRO A 178 37.96 -0.20 1.13
C PRO A 178 38.11 -0.95 2.46
N GLY A 179 37.70 -0.33 3.57
CA GLY A 179 37.74 -0.93 4.91
C GLY A 179 36.52 -1.80 5.23
N LEU A 180 35.47 -1.76 4.42
CA LEU A 180 34.26 -2.52 4.64
C LEU A 180 34.36 -3.92 4.01
N HIS A 181 34.08 -4.94 4.82
CA HIS A 181 34.02 -6.31 4.33
C HIS A 181 32.55 -6.70 4.04
N PRO A 182 32.26 -7.42 2.92
CA PRO A 182 30.91 -7.83 2.56
C PRO A 182 30.17 -8.61 3.65
N ASP A 183 30.91 -9.41 4.43
CA ASP A 183 30.34 -10.27 5.47
C ASP A 183 29.99 -9.52 6.77
N THR A 184 30.56 -8.34 6.99
CA THR A 184 30.32 -7.51 8.19
C THR A 184 29.57 -6.24 7.90
N TYR A 185 29.31 -5.93 6.62
CA TYR A 185 28.60 -4.72 6.22
C TYR A 185 27.13 -4.77 6.63
N THR A 186 26.77 -3.88 7.54
CA THR A 186 25.37 -3.62 7.89
C THR A 186 24.84 -2.52 6.97
N MET A 187 23.71 -2.73 6.31
CA MET A 187 23.13 -1.79 5.34
C MET A 187 22.55 -0.53 6.01
N GLU A 188 23.28 0.07 6.96
CA GLU A 188 22.83 1.25 7.71
C GLU A 188 22.61 2.49 6.81
N SER A 189 23.36 2.56 5.69
CA SER A 189 23.18 3.59 4.67
C SER A 189 21.75 3.64 4.11
N LEU A 190 21.00 2.52 4.12
CA LEU A 190 19.63 2.44 3.65
C LEU A 190 18.58 2.93 4.67
N LEU A 191 18.98 3.27 5.89
CA LEU A 191 18.12 3.94 6.87
C LEU A 191 17.82 5.39 6.46
N GLN A 192 18.66 5.97 5.61
CA GLN A 192 18.44 7.28 5.01
C GLN A 192 17.63 7.16 3.71
N PRO A 193 16.78 8.13 3.37
CA PRO A 193 16.06 8.13 2.10
C PRO A 193 17.03 8.11 0.93
N VAL A 194 17.01 7.04 0.13
CA VAL A 194 17.82 6.92 -1.08
C VAL A 194 17.24 7.81 -2.16
N GLN A 195 18.02 8.76 -2.68
CA GLN A 195 17.62 9.58 -3.82
C GLN A 195 17.84 8.79 -5.11
N THR A 196 16.75 8.42 -5.73
CA THR A 196 16.78 7.71 -7.01
C THR A 196 17.15 8.66 -8.15
N PRO A 197 18.27 8.44 -8.86
CA PRO A 197 18.58 9.22 -10.05
C PRO A 197 17.46 9.09 -11.09
N THR A 198 17.04 10.22 -11.67
CA THR A 198 15.93 10.28 -12.66
C THR A 198 16.15 9.36 -13.87
N VAL A 199 17.41 9.08 -14.21
CA VAL A 199 17.80 8.19 -15.31
C VAL A 199 17.29 6.75 -15.13
N PHE A 200 17.08 6.29 -13.89
CA PHE A 200 16.54 4.95 -13.63
C PHE A 200 15.00 4.91 -13.55
N LEU A 201 14.35 6.08 -13.69
CA LEU A 201 12.90 6.21 -13.67
C LEU A 201 12.30 6.40 -15.07
N LEU A 202 13.16 6.59 -16.08
CA LEU A 202 12.83 6.74 -17.51
C LEU A 202 13.09 5.43 -18.25
#